data_b05905394f23468799c9b315b327ce40
#
_entry.id   b05905394f23468799c9b315b327ce40
#
_cell.length_a   1.000
_cell.length_b   1.000
_cell.length_c   1.000
_cell.angle_alpha   90.00
_cell.angle_beta   90.00
_cell.angle_gamma   90.00
#
_symmetry.space_group_name_H-M   'P 1'
#
loop_
_entity.id
_entity.type
_entity.pdbx_description
1 polymer ?
#
loop_
_entity_poly.entity_id
_entity_poly.type
_entity_poly.pdbx_seq_one_letter_code
_entity_poly.pdbx_strand_id
1 'polypeptide(L)'
;MYVKNKTIVVTGGGNGVGRELVLNLLSRGARVAAVDINESALSGTIELAGDKTGNLFCYVTDITDKEAVEIFSIKVIKQFGQIDGLINNAGIIQPFVRINNLDYSTIEKVVNVDFYGTLYMIKAFLPHFLKHPESHIVNISSMGGLFPVPGESVYGAAKAAVTMLSEGLRAELRNKNVNVTLIFPGGIETDIKFNSGAEKIKKGENDAKSAIIKPVKPKKAAQIIIDSMEKNKFRVFIGSDIKVLKFLFNVCPGFAASLINKQMKSHIPE
;
A
#
# COMPACT_ATOMS: atom_id res chain seq x y z
N MET A 1 -17.28 5.30 -6.68
CA MET A 1 -16.74 5.69 -8.02
C MET A 1 -16.43 4.43 -8.81
N TYR A 2 -17.04 4.18 -9.96
CA TYR A 2 -16.62 3.11 -10.87
C TYR A 2 -15.38 3.54 -11.64
N VAL A 3 -14.41 2.62 -11.81
CA VAL A 3 -13.09 2.96 -12.38
C VAL A 3 -13.07 3.02 -13.91
N LYS A 4 -14.08 2.52 -14.60
CA LYS A 4 -14.17 2.56 -16.08
C LYS A 4 -14.12 4.01 -16.58
N ASN A 5 -13.25 4.28 -17.55
CA ASN A 5 -13.00 5.62 -18.12
C ASN A 5 -12.44 6.65 -17.12
N LYS A 6 -11.99 6.21 -15.94
CA LYS A 6 -11.37 7.05 -14.91
C LYS A 6 -9.86 7.01 -15.01
N THR A 7 -9.19 8.08 -14.60
CA THR A 7 -7.73 8.14 -14.52
C THR A 7 -7.29 7.95 -13.08
N ILE A 8 -6.52 6.89 -12.85
CA ILE A 8 -6.10 6.48 -11.51
C ILE A 8 -4.57 6.49 -11.42
N VAL A 9 -4.04 7.18 -10.42
CA VAL A 9 -2.61 7.14 -10.06
C VAL A 9 -2.38 5.98 -9.10
N VAL A 10 -1.35 5.16 -9.35
CA VAL A 10 -0.97 4.02 -8.47
C VAL A 10 0.50 4.12 -8.15
N THR A 11 0.87 4.28 -6.87
CA THR A 11 2.27 4.24 -6.43
C THR A 11 2.73 2.81 -6.16
N GLY A 12 4.02 2.52 -6.43
CA GLY A 12 4.56 1.17 -6.35
C GLY A 12 4.00 0.25 -7.45
N GLY A 13 3.72 0.83 -8.64
CA GLY A 13 3.05 0.12 -9.76
C GLY A 13 3.93 -0.89 -10.48
N GLY A 14 5.21 -0.99 -10.13
CA GLY A 14 6.17 -1.87 -10.79
C GLY A 14 6.13 -3.33 -10.31
N ASN A 15 5.69 -3.60 -9.08
CA ASN A 15 5.77 -4.94 -8.50
C ASN A 15 4.57 -5.30 -7.61
N GLY A 16 4.48 -6.58 -7.26
CA GLY A 16 3.58 -7.12 -6.24
C GLY A 16 2.12 -6.69 -6.39
N VAL A 17 1.53 -6.19 -5.31
CA VAL A 17 0.14 -5.72 -5.29
C VAL A 17 -0.06 -4.51 -6.21
N GLY A 18 0.92 -3.60 -6.28
CA GLY A 18 0.85 -2.41 -7.13
C GLY A 18 0.76 -2.75 -8.61
N ARG A 19 1.58 -3.68 -9.10
CA ARG A 19 1.48 -4.22 -10.46
C ARG A 19 0.11 -4.82 -10.73
N GLU A 20 -0.40 -5.63 -9.82
CA GLU A 20 -1.71 -6.26 -9.98
C GLU A 20 -2.86 -5.24 -9.92
N LEU A 21 -2.71 -4.14 -9.16
CA LEU A 21 -3.64 -3.01 -9.17
C LEU A 21 -3.66 -2.35 -10.55
N VAL A 22 -2.49 -2.07 -11.13
CA VAL A 22 -2.37 -1.50 -12.48
C VAL A 22 -3.07 -2.40 -13.50
N LEU A 23 -2.73 -3.69 -13.55
CA LEU A 23 -3.29 -4.64 -14.51
C LEU A 23 -4.81 -4.81 -14.34
N ASN A 24 -5.31 -4.84 -13.11
CA ASN A 24 -6.73 -4.97 -12.83
C ASN A 24 -7.50 -3.70 -13.23
N LEU A 25 -6.99 -2.50 -12.93
CA LEU A 25 -7.57 -1.22 -13.36
C LEU A 25 -7.67 -1.12 -14.88
N LEU A 26 -6.60 -1.46 -15.60
CA LEU A 26 -6.58 -1.52 -17.06
C LEU A 26 -7.63 -2.51 -17.59
N SER A 27 -7.77 -3.67 -16.96
CA SER A 27 -8.77 -4.67 -17.36
C SER A 27 -10.21 -4.19 -17.19
N ARG A 28 -10.44 -3.23 -16.29
CA ARG A 28 -11.74 -2.57 -16.06
C ARG A 28 -11.95 -1.32 -16.92
N GLY A 29 -11.02 -1.00 -17.81
CA GLY A 29 -11.12 0.15 -18.73
C GLY A 29 -10.75 1.49 -18.08
N ALA A 30 -9.94 1.49 -17.03
CA ALA A 30 -9.34 2.71 -16.48
C ALA A 30 -8.11 3.13 -17.30
N ARG A 31 -7.76 4.41 -17.24
CA ARG A 31 -6.43 4.92 -17.57
C ARG A 31 -5.60 4.91 -16.30
N VAL A 32 -4.36 4.47 -16.38
CA VAL A 32 -3.50 4.32 -15.19
C VAL A 32 -2.20 5.08 -15.35
N ALA A 33 -1.90 5.96 -14.40
CA ALA A 33 -0.58 6.53 -14.19
C ALA A 33 0.14 5.72 -13.12
N ALA A 34 0.99 4.79 -13.54
CA ALA A 34 1.78 3.93 -12.64
C ALA A 34 3.08 4.64 -12.27
N VAL A 35 3.35 4.72 -10.97
CA VAL A 35 4.54 5.37 -10.40
C VAL A 35 5.36 4.34 -9.64
N ASP A 36 6.65 4.29 -9.90
CA ASP A 36 7.61 3.48 -9.16
C ASP A 36 9.00 4.15 -9.24
N ILE A 37 9.86 3.90 -8.27
CA ILE A 37 11.27 4.30 -8.33
C ILE A 37 12.08 3.39 -9.26
N ASN A 38 11.60 2.17 -9.50
CA ASN A 38 12.28 1.15 -10.28
C ASN A 38 11.75 1.09 -11.72
N GLU A 39 12.50 1.66 -12.65
CA GLU A 39 12.17 1.69 -14.08
C GLU A 39 12.02 0.28 -14.69
N SER A 40 12.91 -0.64 -14.34
CA SER A 40 12.84 -2.03 -14.84
C SER A 40 11.56 -2.74 -14.37
N ALA A 41 11.13 -2.48 -13.15
CA ALA A 41 9.89 -3.03 -12.62
C ALA A 41 8.65 -2.48 -13.36
N LEU A 42 8.66 -1.19 -13.71
CA LEU A 42 7.62 -0.57 -14.54
C LEU A 42 7.61 -1.16 -15.96
N SER A 43 8.78 -1.38 -16.56
CA SER A 43 8.90 -2.04 -17.87
C SER A 43 8.25 -3.43 -17.87
N GLY A 44 8.49 -4.23 -16.83
CA GLY A 44 7.82 -5.52 -16.68
C GLY A 44 6.29 -5.41 -16.49
N THR A 45 5.81 -4.31 -15.92
CA THR A 45 4.36 -4.06 -15.83
C THR A 45 3.77 -3.69 -17.20
N ILE A 46 4.50 -2.92 -18.02
CA ILE A 46 4.12 -2.58 -19.41
C ILE A 46 4.00 -3.85 -20.25
N GLU A 47 4.99 -4.75 -20.20
CA GLU A 47 4.97 -6.02 -20.92
C GLU A 47 3.73 -6.86 -20.56
N LEU A 48 3.41 -6.96 -19.29
CA LEU A 48 2.25 -7.71 -18.80
C LEU A 48 0.89 -7.04 -19.12
N ALA A 49 0.86 -5.74 -19.39
CA ALA A 49 -0.34 -5.02 -19.78
C ALA A 49 -0.79 -5.39 -21.22
N GLY A 50 0.12 -5.85 -22.10
CA GLY A 50 -0.16 -6.30 -23.46
C GLY A 50 -0.95 -5.25 -24.26
N ASP A 51 -2.08 -5.65 -24.83
CA ASP A 51 -2.92 -4.77 -25.68
C ASP A 51 -3.50 -3.54 -24.96
N LYS A 52 -3.39 -3.49 -23.62
CA LYS A 52 -3.95 -2.39 -22.81
C LYS A 52 -2.94 -1.29 -22.52
N THR A 53 -1.75 -1.36 -23.11
CA THR A 53 -0.67 -0.37 -22.93
C THR A 53 -1.08 1.05 -23.36
N GLY A 54 -2.03 1.21 -24.29
CA GLY A 54 -2.56 2.53 -24.68
C GLY A 54 -3.21 3.32 -23.54
N ASN A 55 -3.61 2.66 -22.44
CA ASN A 55 -4.16 3.28 -21.24
C ASN A 55 -3.19 3.26 -20.05
N LEU A 56 -1.94 2.81 -20.22
CA LEU A 56 -0.92 2.74 -19.19
C LEU A 56 0.17 3.77 -19.44
N PHE A 57 0.42 4.61 -18.44
CA PHE A 57 1.47 5.63 -18.46
C PHE A 57 2.35 5.43 -17.22
N CYS A 58 3.64 5.18 -17.43
CA CYS A 58 4.60 4.89 -16.38
C CYS A 58 5.50 6.10 -16.11
N TYR A 59 5.76 6.33 -14.82
CA TYR A 59 6.59 7.45 -14.36
C TYR A 59 7.59 6.93 -13.31
N VAL A 60 8.86 7.16 -13.58
CA VAL A 60 9.91 6.92 -12.60
C VAL A 60 9.96 8.13 -11.67
N THR A 61 9.57 7.92 -10.40
CA THR A 61 9.51 8.99 -9.41
C THR A 61 9.73 8.41 -8.02
N ASP A 62 10.63 9.05 -7.28
CA ASP A 62 10.80 8.78 -5.85
C ASP A 62 9.73 9.56 -5.07
N ILE A 63 8.81 8.85 -4.42
CA ILE A 63 7.75 9.46 -3.63
C ILE A 63 8.25 10.07 -2.32
N THR A 64 9.49 9.82 -1.92
CA THR A 64 10.13 10.44 -0.74
C THR A 64 10.70 11.82 -1.04
N ASP A 65 10.87 12.13 -2.32
CA ASP A 65 11.26 13.46 -2.79
C ASP A 65 10.01 14.32 -3.03
N LYS A 66 9.80 15.28 -2.14
CA LYS A 66 8.65 16.18 -2.18
C LYS A 66 8.57 16.96 -3.49
N GLU A 67 9.70 17.47 -3.98
CA GLU A 67 9.75 18.28 -5.21
C GLU A 67 9.45 17.42 -6.44
N ALA A 68 10.00 16.20 -6.48
CA ALA A 68 9.70 15.23 -7.55
C ALA A 68 8.21 14.87 -7.58
N VAL A 69 7.56 14.71 -6.41
CA VAL A 69 6.12 14.44 -6.30
C VAL A 69 5.29 15.64 -6.79
N GLU A 70 5.67 16.87 -6.44
CA GLU A 70 4.98 18.08 -6.92
C GLU A 70 5.08 18.21 -8.45
N ILE A 71 6.28 18.04 -9.02
CA ILE A 71 6.52 18.05 -10.48
C ILE A 71 5.71 16.94 -11.16
N PHE A 72 5.74 15.73 -10.62
CA PHE A 72 4.97 14.59 -11.12
C PHE A 72 3.47 14.90 -11.16
N SER A 73 2.90 15.43 -10.08
CA SER A 73 1.48 15.73 -10.00
C SER A 73 1.05 16.75 -11.07
N ILE A 74 1.83 17.82 -11.26
CA ILE A 74 1.59 18.82 -12.29
C ILE A 74 1.64 18.20 -13.70
N LYS A 75 2.65 17.35 -13.96
CA LYS A 75 2.83 16.67 -15.24
C LYS A 75 1.62 15.77 -15.57
N VAL A 76 1.18 14.97 -14.61
CA VAL A 76 0.07 14.02 -14.78
C VAL A 76 -1.25 14.77 -14.96
N ILE A 77 -1.51 15.80 -14.14
CA ILE A 77 -2.71 16.62 -14.27
C ILE A 77 -2.75 17.33 -15.64
N LYS A 78 -1.61 17.88 -16.08
CA LYS A 78 -1.52 18.53 -17.41
C LYS A 78 -1.77 17.53 -18.54
N GLN A 79 -1.28 16.30 -18.42
CA GLN A 79 -1.41 15.27 -19.46
C GLN A 79 -2.84 14.73 -19.59
N PHE A 80 -3.52 14.49 -18.47
CA PHE A 80 -4.84 13.84 -18.46
C PHE A 80 -6.01 14.81 -18.29
N GLY A 81 -5.76 16.05 -17.86
CA GLY A 81 -6.78 17.03 -17.49
C GLY A 81 -7.45 16.71 -16.18
N GLN A 82 -8.00 15.50 -16.05
CA GLN A 82 -8.66 15.03 -14.82
C GLN A 82 -8.01 13.76 -14.30
N ILE A 83 -7.71 13.78 -13.00
CA ILE A 83 -7.30 12.61 -12.23
C ILE A 83 -8.43 12.32 -11.25
N ASP A 84 -8.96 11.09 -11.29
CA ASP A 84 -10.14 10.70 -10.52
C ASP A 84 -9.78 9.96 -9.23
N GLY A 85 -8.60 9.33 -9.18
CA GLY A 85 -8.20 8.59 -7.99
C GLY A 85 -6.71 8.45 -7.79
N LEU A 86 -6.34 8.22 -6.52
CA LEU A 86 -4.98 7.96 -6.08
C LEU A 86 -4.98 6.71 -5.20
N ILE A 87 -4.15 5.73 -5.55
CA ILE A 87 -3.89 4.55 -4.74
C ILE A 87 -2.45 4.62 -4.22
N ASN A 88 -2.30 4.97 -2.95
CA ASN A 88 -1.04 4.97 -2.23
C ASN A 88 -0.72 3.53 -1.78
N ASN A 89 -0.03 2.80 -2.65
CA ASN A 89 0.35 1.41 -2.43
C ASN A 89 1.86 1.23 -2.19
N ALA A 90 2.71 2.13 -2.67
CA ALA A 90 4.15 2.05 -2.43
C ALA A 90 4.45 1.92 -0.93
N GLY A 91 5.39 1.06 -0.61
CA GLY A 91 5.81 0.81 0.75
C GLY A 91 6.95 -0.20 0.80
N ILE A 92 7.70 -0.15 1.86
CA ILE A 92 8.82 -1.05 2.15
C ILE A 92 8.67 -1.61 3.56
N ILE A 93 9.39 -2.69 3.84
CA ILE A 93 9.42 -3.30 5.18
C ILE A 93 10.84 -3.26 5.72
N GLN A 94 10.99 -3.10 7.03
CA GLN A 94 12.29 -3.23 7.70
C GLN A 94 12.72 -4.69 7.80
N PRO A 95 14.02 -4.98 8.03
CA PRO A 95 14.47 -6.29 8.48
C PRO A 95 13.79 -6.71 9.79
N PHE A 96 13.56 -8.00 9.97
CA PHE A 96 12.99 -8.55 11.20
C PHE A 96 14.04 -8.57 12.31
N VAL A 97 14.26 -7.43 12.94
CA VAL A 97 15.24 -7.24 14.02
C VAL A 97 14.63 -6.45 15.18
N ARG A 98 15.21 -6.59 16.35
CA ARG A 98 14.82 -5.77 17.52
C ARG A 98 15.19 -4.32 17.28
N ILE A 99 14.44 -3.40 17.89
CA ILE A 99 14.62 -1.94 17.67
C ILE A 99 16.05 -1.46 18.00
N ASN A 100 16.70 -2.05 18.99
CA ASN A 100 18.09 -1.71 19.35
C ASN A 100 19.14 -2.14 18.31
N ASN A 101 18.78 -3.05 17.40
CA ASN A 101 19.64 -3.54 16.32
C ASN A 101 19.26 -2.97 14.95
N LEU A 102 18.30 -2.03 14.90
CA LEU A 102 17.84 -1.42 13.66
C LEU A 102 18.61 -0.12 13.41
N ASP A 103 19.24 0.00 12.24
CA ASP A 103 19.98 1.19 11.84
C ASP A 103 19.07 2.40 11.66
N TYR A 104 19.53 3.59 12.04
CA TYR A 104 18.80 4.85 11.86
C TYR A 104 18.45 5.11 10.39
N SER A 105 19.35 4.80 9.45
CA SER A 105 19.10 4.93 8.02
C SER A 105 17.94 4.08 7.54
N THR A 106 17.79 2.87 8.07
CA THR A 106 16.62 1.99 7.81
C THR A 106 15.35 2.56 8.41
N ILE A 107 15.42 3.10 9.64
CA ILE A 107 14.30 3.78 10.29
C ILE A 107 13.80 4.94 9.43
N GLU A 108 14.71 5.84 9.05
CA GLU A 108 14.39 7.00 8.20
C GLU A 108 13.81 6.58 6.85
N LYS A 109 14.43 5.59 6.19
CA LYS A 109 13.95 5.08 4.91
C LYS A 109 12.51 4.55 5.00
N VAL A 110 12.20 3.75 6.01
CA VAL A 110 10.85 3.18 6.20
C VAL A 110 9.83 4.29 6.46
N VAL A 111 10.14 5.23 7.33
CA VAL A 111 9.23 6.34 7.65
C VAL A 111 9.03 7.26 6.43
N ASN A 112 10.11 7.55 5.69
CA ASN A 112 10.05 8.40 4.51
C ASN A 112 9.18 7.76 3.41
N VAL A 113 9.38 6.48 3.09
CA VAL A 113 8.61 5.82 2.04
C VAL A 113 7.15 5.61 2.49
N ASP A 114 6.93 4.98 3.64
CA ASP A 114 5.61 4.50 4.02
C ASP A 114 4.68 5.62 4.49
N PHE A 115 5.21 6.61 5.22
CA PHE A 115 4.41 7.71 5.75
C PHE A 115 4.54 8.98 4.93
N TYR A 116 5.76 9.55 4.82
CA TYR A 116 5.92 10.83 4.12
C TYR A 116 5.61 10.73 2.64
N GLY A 117 6.02 9.65 1.95
CA GLY A 117 5.65 9.42 0.55
C GLY A 117 4.14 9.40 0.34
N THR A 118 3.40 8.69 1.20
CA THR A 118 1.93 8.69 1.20
C THR A 118 1.37 10.10 1.43
N LEU A 119 1.91 10.84 2.41
CA LEU A 119 1.47 12.20 2.74
C LEU A 119 1.74 13.19 1.59
N TYR A 120 2.92 13.13 0.97
CA TYR A 120 3.26 14.01 -0.16
C TYR A 120 2.35 13.78 -1.35
N MET A 121 2.09 12.52 -1.71
CA MET A 121 1.15 12.18 -2.77
C MET A 121 -0.26 12.70 -2.47
N ILE A 122 -0.76 12.52 -1.25
CA ILE A 122 -2.06 13.09 -0.85
C ILE A 122 -2.06 14.60 -1.01
N LYS A 123 -1.07 15.31 -0.47
CA LYS A 123 -0.99 16.77 -0.53
C LYS A 123 -0.91 17.31 -1.96
N ALA A 124 -0.19 16.62 -2.85
CA ALA A 124 -0.02 17.04 -4.24
C ALA A 124 -1.33 16.91 -5.06
N PHE A 125 -2.12 15.86 -4.82
CA PHE A 125 -3.33 15.61 -5.58
C PHE A 125 -4.62 16.13 -4.94
N LEU A 126 -4.69 16.29 -3.62
CA LEU A 126 -5.90 16.70 -2.91
C LEU A 126 -6.50 18.03 -3.39
N PRO A 127 -5.71 19.10 -3.66
CA PRO A 127 -6.25 20.36 -4.19
C PRO A 127 -6.94 20.18 -5.55
N HIS A 128 -6.47 19.23 -6.37
CA HIS A 128 -7.08 18.88 -7.64
C HIS A 128 -8.38 18.10 -7.42
N PHE A 129 -8.36 17.10 -6.55
CA PHE A 129 -9.55 16.28 -6.23
C PHE A 129 -10.72 17.10 -5.69
N LEU A 130 -10.45 18.10 -4.87
CA LEU A 130 -11.47 18.98 -4.29
C LEU A 130 -12.23 19.82 -5.33
N LYS A 131 -11.67 19.97 -6.55
CA LYS A 131 -12.30 20.72 -7.66
C LYS A 131 -13.18 19.84 -8.55
N HIS A 132 -13.12 18.51 -8.40
CA HIS A 132 -13.86 17.56 -9.23
C HIS A 132 -15.11 17.04 -8.53
N PRO A 133 -16.15 16.63 -9.29
CA PRO A 133 -17.43 16.18 -8.72
C PRO A 133 -17.33 14.89 -7.92
N GLU A 134 -16.35 14.04 -8.22
CA GLU A 134 -16.08 12.81 -7.48
C GLU A 134 -14.62 12.42 -7.64
N SER A 135 -13.94 12.15 -6.51
CA SER A 135 -12.58 11.62 -6.48
C SER A 135 -12.41 10.60 -5.35
N HIS A 136 -11.35 9.80 -5.42
CA HIS A 136 -11.14 8.75 -4.43
C HIS A 136 -9.65 8.58 -4.08
N ILE A 137 -9.36 8.54 -2.79
CA ILE A 137 -8.03 8.22 -2.25
C ILE A 137 -8.08 6.85 -1.58
N VAL A 138 -7.18 5.95 -1.97
CA VAL A 138 -6.98 4.65 -1.32
C VAL A 138 -5.61 4.63 -0.68
N ASN A 139 -5.55 4.41 0.61
CA ASN A 139 -4.29 4.28 1.35
C ASN A 139 -4.10 2.84 1.83
N ILE A 140 -2.94 2.26 1.53
CA ILE A 140 -2.59 0.91 1.95
C ILE A 140 -1.79 1.00 3.26
N SER A 141 -2.44 0.66 4.37
CA SER A 141 -1.81 0.42 5.66
C SER A 141 -1.33 -1.03 5.75
N SER A 142 -1.39 -1.63 6.92
CA SER A 142 -1.00 -3.02 7.19
C SER A 142 -1.70 -3.54 8.43
N MET A 143 -1.70 -4.85 8.60
CA MET A 143 -1.96 -5.49 9.89
C MET A 143 -1.05 -4.93 10.99
N GLY A 144 0.24 -4.68 10.68
CA GLY A 144 1.20 -4.04 11.58
C GLY A 144 0.85 -2.62 12.00
N GLY A 145 -0.01 -1.92 11.25
CA GLY A 145 -0.55 -0.61 11.63
C GLY A 145 -1.72 -0.67 12.63
N LEU A 146 -2.16 -1.88 13.02
CA LEU A 146 -3.22 -2.11 14.00
C LEU A 146 -2.75 -2.89 15.22
N PHE A 147 -1.77 -3.77 15.05
CA PHE A 147 -1.29 -4.68 16.08
C PHE A 147 0.24 -4.61 16.16
N PRO A 148 0.81 -4.75 17.37
CA PRO A 148 2.26 -4.80 17.51
C PRO A 148 2.80 -6.10 16.89
N VAL A 149 3.71 -5.96 15.93
CA VAL A 149 4.45 -7.08 15.34
C VAL A 149 5.89 -6.95 15.79
N PRO A 150 6.36 -7.82 16.71
CA PRO A 150 7.75 -7.83 17.15
C PRO A 150 8.70 -8.00 15.96
N GLY A 151 9.78 -7.22 15.92
CA GLY A 151 10.73 -7.20 14.81
C GLY A 151 10.35 -6.25 13.65
N GLU A 152 9.13 -5.68 13.67
CA GLU A 152 8.64 -4.74 12.65
C GLU A 152 8.13 -3.41 13.27
N SER A 153 8.71 -3.00 14.40
CA SER A 153 8.16 -1.89 15.21
C SER A 153 8.09 -0.56 14.46
N VAL A 154 9.11 -0.21 13.66
CA VAL A 154 9.12 1.05 12.89
C VAL A 154 8.17 0.99 11.70
N TYR A 155 8.16 -0.12 10.99
CA TYR A 155 7.18 -0.36 9.92
C TYR A 155 5.75 -0.26 10.45
N GLY A 156 5.47 -0.94 11.57
CA GLY A 156 4.17 -0.88 12.23
C GLY A 156 3.78 0.55 12.61
N ALA A 157 4.73 1.32 13.17
CA ALA A 157 4.51 2.72 13.53
C ALA A 157 4.22 3.59 12.30
N ALA A 158 4.96 3.44 11.21
CA ALA A 158 4.71 4.17 9.95
C ALA A 158 3.33 3.82 9.37
N LYS A 159 2.93 2.54 9.37
CA LYS A 159 1.60 2.11 8.90
C LYS A 159 0.47 2.52 9.85
N ALA A 160 0.72 2.64 11.15
CA ALA A 160 -0.21 3.24 12.11
C ALA A 160 -0.39 4.74 11.85
N ALA A 161 0.69 5.45 11.50
CA ALA A 161 0.61 6.86 11.10
C ALA A 161 -0.25 7.04 9.83
N VAL A 162 -0.08 6.19 8.80
CA VAL A 162 -0.96 6.16 7.61
C VAL A 162 -2.42 5.88 8.00
N THR A 163 -2.63 4.98 8.97
CA THR A 163 -3.98 4.68 9.47
C THR A 163 -4.63 5.92 10.05
N MET A 164 -3.95 6.61 10.98
CA MET A 164 -4.49 7.80 11.63
C MET A 164 -4.64 8.98 10.67
N LEU A 165 -3.68 9.17 9.75
CA LEU A 165 -3.78 10.15 8.67
C LEU A 165 -5.04 9.93 7.82
N SER A 166 -5.34 8.68 7.47
CA SER A 166 -6.51 8.33 6.65
C SER A 166 -7.83 8.53 7.39
N GLU A 167 -7.87 8.28 8.70
CA GLU A 167 -9.03 8.56 9.57
C GLU A 167 -9.30 10.07 9.64
N GLY A 168 -8.25 10.86 9.90
CA GLY A 168 -8.33 12.32 9.94
C GLY A 168 -8.78 12.89 8.59
N LEU A 169 -8.13 12.46 7.51
CA LEU A 169 -8.47 12.89 6.15
C LEU A 169 -9.94 12.58 5.80
N ARG A 170 -10.43 11.40 6.17
CA ARG A 170 -11.85 11.07 5.96
C ARG A 170 -12.78 11.97 6.75
N ALA A 171 -12.43 12.35 7.98
CA ALA A 171 -13.22 13.25 8.80
C ALA A 171 -13.27 14.65 8.19
N GLU A 172 -12.12 15.18 7.73
CA GLU A 172 -12.01 16.48 7.05
C GLU A 172 -12.80 16.52 5.73
N LEU A 173 -12.86 15.42 5.02
CA LEU A 173 -13.52 15.30 3.71
C LEU A 173 -14.99 14.84 3.78
N ARG A 174 -15.59 14.74 4.98
CA ARG A 174 -16.92 14.16 5.18
C ARG A 174 -18.01 14.74 4.29
N ASN A 175 -17.96 16.03 4.00
CA ASN A 175 -18.94 16.73 3.18
C ASN A 175 -18.35 17.21 1.83
N LYS A 176 -17.29 16.54 1.37
CA LYS A 176 -16.61 16.84 0.11
C LYS A 176 -16.79 15.68 -0.87
N ASN A 177 -16.51 15.95 -2.12
CA ASN A 177 -16.61 14.97 -3.22
C ASN A 177 -15.41 14.01 -3.30
N VAL A 178 -14.62 13.90 -2.23
CA VAL A 178 -13.43 13.04 -2.17
C VAL A 178 -13.67 11.93 -1.16
N ASN A 179 -13.74 10.70 -1.65
CA ASN A 179 -13.88 9.52 -0.82
C ASN A 179 -12.51 9.00 -0.36
N VAL A 180 -12.47 8.34 0.78
CA VAL A 180 -11.25 7.71 1.32
C VAL A 180 -11.52 6.24 1.63
N THR A 181 -10.66 5.36 1.13
CA THR A 181 -10.62 3.94 1.48
C THR A 181 -9.29 3.62 2.16
N LEU A 182 -9.35 2.97 3.30
CA LEU A 182 -8.19 2.53 4.07
C LEU A 182 -8.14 0.99 4.08
N ILE A 183 -7.04 0.46 3.57
CA ILE A 183 -6.85 -0.98 3.40
C ILE A 183 -5.88 -1.50 4.47
N PHE A 184 -6.24 -2.60 5.08
CA PHE A 184 -5.42 -3.35 6.02
C PHE A 184 -5.15 -4.75 5.48
N PRO A 185 -4.04 -4.95 4.76
CA PRO A 185 -3.62 -6.29 4.38
C PRO A 185 -3.12 -7.07 5.60
N GLY A 186 -3.49 -8.35 5.67
CA GLY A 186 -2.77 -9.37 6.40
C GLY A 186 -1.60 -9.90 5.58
N GLY A 187 -1.27 -11.18 5.71
CA GLY A 187 -0.22 -11.79 4.89
C GLY A 187 -0.60 -11.81 3.42
N ILE A 188 0.22 -11.14 2.57
CA ILE A 188 0.13 -11.22 1.10
C ILE A 188 1.39 -11.88 0.58
N GLU A 189 1.24 -12.78 -0.40
CA GLU A 189 2.34 -13.46 -1.09
C GLU A 189 3.05 -12.48 -2.04
N THR A 190 4.01 -11.69 -1.52
CA THR A 190 4.77 -10.69 -2.30
C THR A 190 6.25 -10.77 -2.00
N ASP A 191 7.06 -10.24 -2.92
CA ASP A 191 8.51 -10.08 -2.75
C ASP A 191 8.87 -8.79 -1.99
N ILE A 192 7.97 -8.25 -1.16
CA ILE A 192 8.19 -6.98 -0.45
C ILE A 192 9.46 -7.03 0.40
N LYS A 193 9.76 -8.14 1.06
CA LYS A 193 10.98 -8.34 1.86
C LYS A 193 12.24 -8.23 1.01
N PHE A 194 12.22 -8.84 -0.18
CA PHE A 194 13.32 -8.78 -1.13
C PHE A 194 13.48 -7.38 -1.71
N ASN A 195 12.37 -6.78 -2.18
CA ASN A 195 12.38 -5.45 -2.79
C ASN A 195 12.75 -4.34 -1.81
N SER A 196 12.54 -4.56 -0.51
CA SER A 196 12.90 -3.62 0.56
C SER A 196 14.39 -3.68 0.95
N GLY A 197 15.15 -4.69 0.46
CA GLY A 197 16.49 -4.97 0.92
C GLY A 197 16.54 -5.61 2.32
N ALA A 198 15.38 -5.93 2.90
CA ALA A 198 15.29 -6.80 4.06
C ALA A 198 15.72 -8.19 3.62
N GLU A 199 16.72 -8.76 4.26
CA GLU A 199 17.52 -9.93 3.86
C GLU A 199 16.85 -10.94 2.93
N LYS A 200 17.69 -11.59 2.08
CA LYS A 200 17.37 -12.80 1.33
C LYS A 200 17.00 -13.92 2.28
N ILE A 201 15.77 -13.95 2.78
CA ILE A 201 15.21 -15.20 3.30
C ILE A 201 15.11 -16.09 2.07
N LYS A 202 16.05 -17.04 1.91
CA LYS A 202 15.85 -18.16 1.03
C LYS A 202 14.47 -18.69 1.37
N LYS A 203 13.56 -18.72 0.39
CA LYS A 203 12.29 -19.45 0.50
C LYS A 203 12.65 -20.88 0.92
N GLY A 204 12.66 -21.15 2.20
CA GLY A 204 12.71 -22.50 2.72
C GLY A 204 11.30 -23.06 2.53
N GLU A 205 11.19 -24.25 1.95
CA GLU A 205 9.92 -24.98 1.81
C GLU A 205 9.16 -25.15 3.14
N ASN A 206 9.78 -24.82 4.26
CA ASN A 206 9.23 -24.91 5.61
C ASN A 206 8.44 -23.69 6.07
N ASP A 207 8.62 -22.50 5.46
CA ASP A 207 7.88 -21.30 5.87
C ASP A 207 6.39 -21.36 5.48
N ALA A 208 6.04 -22.11 4.44
CA ALA A 208 4.65 -22.32 4.05
C ALA A 208 3.88 -23.24 5.02
N LYS A 209 4.57 -24.03 5.83
CA LYS A 209 3.94 -24.99 6.77
C LYS A 209 3.65 -24.43 8.16
N SER A 210 4.28 -23.29 8.54
CA SER A 210 4.10 -22.68 9.85
C SER A 210 2.99 -21.61 9.89
N ALA A 211 2.53 -21.13 8.75
CA ALA A 211 1.44 -20.16 8.69
C ALA A 211 0.09 -20.86 8.96
N ILE A 212 -0.54 -20.54 10.08
CA ILE A 212 -1.90 -21.01 10.45
C ILE A 212 -2.91 -20.62 9.36
N ILE A 213 -2.62 -19.61 8.55
CA ILE A 213 -3.49 -19.06 7.51
C ILE A 213 -2.67 -18.79 6.24
N LYS A 214 -3.16 -19.25 5.08
CA LYS A 214 -2.49 -19.04 3.79
C LYS A 214 -2.48 -17.55 3.43
N PRO A 215 -1.35 -17.01 2.98
CA PRO A 215 -1.28 -15.64 2.51
C PRO A 215 -2.17 -15.44 1.26
N VAL A 216 -2.67 -14.23 1.10
CA VAL A 216 -3.53 -13.87 -0.03
C VAL A 216 -2.66 -13.58 -1.26
N LYS A 217 -3.06 -14.09 -2.43
CA LYS A 217 -2.36 -13.79 -3.69
C LYS A 217 -2.49 -12.30 -4.07
N PRO A 218 -1.44 -11.65 -4.60
CA PRO A 218 -1.45 -10.23 -4.99
C PRO A 218 -2.63 -9.85 -5.88
N LYS A 219 -2.91 -10.66 -6.89
CA LYS A 219 -4.05 -10.49 -7.81
C LYS A 219 -5.39 -10.42 -7.08
N LYS A 220 -5.59 -11.28 -6.07
CA LYS A 220 -6.84 -11.29 -5.27
C LYS A 220 -6.91 -10.07 -4.36
N ALA A 221 -5.78 -9.65 -3.78
CA ALA A 221 -5.70 -8.44 -2.97
C ALA A 221 -6.05 -7.21 -3.82
N ALA A 222 -5.46 -7.05 -5.00
CA ALA A 222 -5.75 -5.96 -5.92
C ALA A 222 -7.24 -5.92 -6.31
N GLN A 223 -7.85 -7.07 -6.61
CA GLN A 223 -9.29 -7.15 -6.88
C GLN A 223 -10.12 -6.62 -5.72
N ILE A 224 -9.83 -7.06 -4.48
CA ILE A 224 -10.57 -6.63 -3.28
C ILE A 224 -10.41 -5.12 -3.06
N ILE A 225 -9.20 -4.56 -3.28
CA ILE A 225 -8.92 -3.13 -3.13
C ILE A 225 -9.78 -2.31 -4.08
N ILE A 226 -9.78 -2.65 -5.37
CA ILE A 226 -10.54 -1.91 -6.39
C ILE A 226 -12.04 -2.07 -6.17
N ASP A 227 -12.53 -3.28 -5.88
CA ASP A 227 -13.95 -3.51 -5.55
C ASP A 227 -14.40 -2.70 -4.33
N SER A 228 -13.49 -2.49 -3.37
CA SER A 228 -13.77 -1.70 -2.16
C SER A 228 -13.78 -0.20 -2.45
N MET A 229 -12.88 0.27 -3.32
CA MET A 229 -12.89 1.62 -3.85
C MET A 229 -14.19 1.92 -4.59
N GLU A 230 -14.60 1.05 -5.51
CA GLU A 230 -15.86 1.21 -6.26
C GLU A 230 -17.11 1.25 -5.37
N LYS A 231 -17.10 0.46 -4.29
CA LYS A 231 -18.17 0.39 -3.28
C LYS A 231 -18.07 1.43 -2.18
N ASN A 232 -17.12 2.34 -2.28
CA ASN A 232 -16.85 3.39 -1.27
C ASN A 232 -16.74 2.85 0.17
N LYS A 233 -16.07 1.69 0.35
CA LYS A 233 -15.84 1.12 1.68
C LYS A 233 -14.68 1.83 2.36
N PHE A 234 -14.86 2.24 3.61
CA PHE A 234 -13.79 2.96 4.32
C PHE A 234 -12.71 2.02 4.83
N ARG A 235 -12.99 1.14 5.77
CA ARG A 235 -12.02 0.18 6.33
C ARG A 235 -12.19 -1.19 5.71
N VAL A 236 -11.12 -1.70 5.10
CA VAL A 236 -11.13 -2.99 4.40
C VAL A 236 -10.00 -3.87 4.90
N PHE A 237 -10.34 -5.06 5.36
CA PHE A 237 -9.41 -6.06 5.89
C PHE A 237 -9.23 -7.18 4.88
N ILE A 238 -8.00 -7.41 4.41
CA ILE A 238 -7.67 -8.43 3.41
C ILE A 238 -6.92 -9.57 4.09
N GLY A 239 -7.50 -10.75 4.07
CA GLY A 239 -7.02 -11.94 4.73
C GLY A 239 -7.92 -12.36 5.89
N SER A 240 -7.92 -13.64 6.22
CA SER A 240 -8.65 -14.18 7.38
C SER A 240 -7.88 -14.00 8.68
N ASP A 241 -6.54 -13.98 8.59
CA ASP A 241 -5.61 -13.72 9.68
C ASP A 241 -5.91 -12.39 10.40
N ILE A 242 -5.96 -11.31 9.64
CA ILE A 242 -6.21 -9.98 10.21
C ILE A 242 -7.61 -9.87 10.84
N LYS A 243 -8.62 -10.55 10.29
CA LYS A 243 -9.98 -10.52 10.85
C LYS A 243 -10.04 -11.20 12.21
N VAL A 244 -9.41 -12.36 12.34
CA VAL A 244 -9.32 -13.11 13.59
C VAL A 244 -8.52 -12.33 14.63
N LEU A 245 -7.32 -11.84 14.27
CA LEU A 245 -6.48 -11.06 15.17
C LEU A 245 -7.16 -9.78 15.64
N LYS A 246 -7.86 -9.07 14.73
CA LYS A 246 -8.64 -7.88 15.10
C LYS A 246 -9.71 -8.20 16.13
N PHE A 247 -10.45 -9.29 15.97
CA PHE A 247 -11.44 -9.70 16.95
C PHE A 247 -10.78 -9.99 18.31
N LEU A 248 -9.72 -10.79 18.32
CA LEU A 248 -8.98 -11.12 19.55
C LEU A 248 -8.39 -9.87 20.22
N PHE A 249 -7.86 -8.94 19.45
CA PHE A 249 -7.26 -7.71 19.98
C PHE A 249 -8.30 -6.80 20.62
N ASN A 250 -9.51 -6.75 20.07
CA ASN A 250 -10.61 -5.96 20.64
C ASN A 250 -11.16 -6.55 21.94
N VAL A 251 -11.13 -7.87 22.11
CA VAL A 251 -11.70 -8.56 23.29
C VAL A 251 -10.64 -8.80 24.36
N CYS A 252 -9.45 -9.25 23.97
CA CYS A 252 -8.35 -9.62 24.89
C CYS A 252 -6.99 -9.16 24.33
N PRO A 253 -6.66 -7.85 24.36
CA PRO A 253 -5.45 -7.31 23.72
C PRO A 253 -4.15 -7.94 24.23
N GLY A 254 -4.04 -8.21 25.53
CA GLY A 254 -2.86 -8.87 26.12
C GLY A 254 -2.65 -10.31 25.62
N PHE A 255 -3.72 -11.08 25.49
CA PHE A 255 -3.65 -12.43 24.93
C PHE A 255 -3.29 -12.41 23.44
N ALA A 256 -3.90 -11.53 22.66
CA ALA A 256 -3.60 -11.37 21.24
C ALA A 256 -2.13 -10.97 21.02
N ALA A 257 -1.61 -10.01 21.78
CA ALA A 257 -0.20 -9.60 21.74
C ALA A 257 0.75 -10.76 22.10
N SER A 258 0.41 -11.55 23.14
CA SER A 258 1.18 -12.73 23.53
C SER A 258 1.22 -13.80 22.43
N LEU A 259 0.09 -14.02 21.75
CA LEU A 259 -0.02 -14.96 20.63
C LEU A 259 0.86 -14.53 19.47
N ILE A 260 0.80 -13.25 19.07
CA ILE A 260 1.63 -12.68 18.01
C ILE A 260 3.10 -12.81 18.39
N ASN A 261 3.47 -12.45 19.62
CA ASN A 261 4.85 -12.54 20.09
C ASN A 261 5.39 -13.98 20.03
N LYS A 262 4.59 -14.96 20.48
CA LYS A 262 4.97 -16.39 20.41
C LYS A 262 5.18 -16.86 18.97
N GLN A 263 4.35 -16.41 18.03
CA GLN A 263 4.42 -16.78 16.61
C GLN A 263 5.63 -16.10 15.92
N MET A 264 5.97 -14.86 16.31
CA MET A 264 7.07 -14.10 15.70
C MET A 264 8.44 -14.39 16.32
N LYS A 265 8.49 -15.04 17.49
CA LYS A 265 9.76 -15.28 18.24
C LYS A 265 10.81 -16.04 17.42
N SER A 266 10.41 -16.96 16.55
CA SER A 266 11.32 -17.73 15.68
C SER A 266 11.89 -16.93 14.50
N HIS A 267 11.33 -15.76 14.21
CA HIS A 267 11.72 -14.91 13.08
C HIS A 267 12.67 -13.76 13.49
N ILE A 268 12.81 -13.51 14.78
CA ILE A 268 13.65 -12.42 15.30
C ILE A 268 14.96 -13.02 15.80
N PRO A 269 16.12 -12.64 15.21
CA PRO A 269 17.42 -13.02 15.75
C PRO A 269 17.59 -12.55 17.21
N GLU A 270 18.34 -13.30 18.01
CA GLU A 270 18.66 -12.94 19.40
C GLU A 270 19.50 -11.68 19.49
#